data_258d544ea5c89d790c2668c075d4ca6d
#
_entry.id   258d544ea5c89d790c2668c075d4ca6d
#
_cell.length_a   1.000
_cell.length_b   1.000
_cell.length_c   1.000
_cell.angle_alpha   90.00
_cell.angle_beta   90.00
_cell.angle_gamma   90.00
#
_symmetry.space_group_name_H-M   'P 1'
#
loop_
_entity.id
_entity.type
_entity.pdbx_description
1 polymer ?
#
loop_
_entity_poly.entity_id
_entity_poly.type
_entity_poly.pdbx_seq_one_letter_code
_entity_poly.pdbx_strand_id
1 'polypeptide(L)'
;MTSGIDHLLDTNVVIGLLKGHAPAVALAQSAGLALDRAAVSQITRMELLGFPAIAPEEELAARDFLSQCRVVGISDEIEALAITLRRSGGLKLPDAIIAATAKAIGAKLLTLD
;
A
#
# COMPACT_ATOMS: atom_id res chain seq x y z
N MET A 1 6.21 -17.43 9.26
CA MET A 1 7.47 -16.69 9.20
C MET A 1 7.20 -15.25 8.74
N THR A 2 7.69 -14.26 9.44
CA THR A 2 7.48 -12.89 9.02
C THR A 2 8.42 -12.54 7.86
N SER A 3 7.97 -11.66 6.98
CA SER A 3 8.74 -11.20 5.82
C SER A 3 9.79 -10.14 6.18
N GLY A 4 9.88 -9.74 7.44
CA GLY A 4 10.67 -8.58 7.85
C GLY A 4 9.95 -7.26 7.58
N ILE A 5 8.72 -7.31 7.11
CA ILE A 5 7.87 -6.14 6.85
C ILE A 5 6.83 -6.03 7.97
N ASP A 6 6.80 -4.88 8.62
CA ASP A 6 5.85 -4.64 9.72
C ASP A 6 4.49 -4.17 9.20
N HIS A 7 4.50 -3.31 8.18
CA HIS A 7 3.29 -2.65 7.69
C HIS A 7 3.19 -2.68 6.18
N LEU A 8 1.98 -2.93 5.69
CA LEU A 8 1.61 -2.67 4.31
C LEU A 8 0.77 -1.40 4.28
N LEU A 9 1.12 -0.46 3.40
CA LEU A 9 0.44 0.83 3.32
C LEU A 9 -0.64 0.79 2.25
N ASP A 10 -1.88 1.15 2.63
CA ASP A 10 -2.94 1.37 1.67
C ASP A 10 -2.61 2.62 0.82
N THR A 11 -3.13 2.67 -0.38
CA THR A 11 -2.87 3.80 -1.29
C THR A 11 -3.26 5.14 -0.66
N ASN A 12 -4.37 5.20 0.07
CA ASN A 12 -4.81 6.45 0.71
C ASN A 12 -3.80 6.94 1.77
N VAL A 13 -3.10 6.04 2.44
CA VAL A 13 -2.06 6.42 3.41
C VAL A 13 -0.86 7.01 2.68
N VAL A 14 -0.42 6.39 1.59
CA VAL A 14 0.72 6.90 0.81
C VAL A 14 0.41 8.28 0.25
N ILE A 15 -0.76 8.46 -0.36
CA ILE A 15 -1.19 9.76 -0.89
C ILE A 15 -1.21 10.80 0.22
N GLY A 16 -1.77 10.44 1.38
CA GLY A 16 -1.83 11.34 2.54
C GLY A 16 -0.45 11.75 3.03
N LEU A 17 0.48 10.81 3.12
CA LEU A 17 1.86 11.12 3.53
C LEU A 17 2.57 12.03 2.53
N LEU A 18 2.39 11.77 1.23
CA LEU A 18 2.99 12.60 0.18
C LEU A 18 2.48 14.02 0.21
N LYS A 19 1.22 14.22 0.62
CA LYS A 19 0.59 15.55 0.71
C LYS A 19 0.72 16.19 2.09
N GLY A 20 1.36 15.53 3.05
CA GLY A 20 1.45 16.01 4.41
C GLY A 20 0.10 16.07 5.12
N HIS A 21 -0.83 15.20 4.75
CA HIS A 21 -2.18 15.16 5.33
C HIS A 21 -2.12 14.71 6.78
N ALA A 22 -2.64 15.54 7.68
CA ALA A 22 -2.50 15.32 9.12
C ALA A 22 -2.95 13.94 9.61
N PRO A 23 -4.12 13.41 9.20
CA PRO A 23 -4.53 12.06 9.62
C PRO A 23 -3.55 10.96 9.19
N ALA A 24 -2.96 11.06 7.99
CA ALA A 24 -1.99 10.08 7.53
C ALA A 24 -0.70 10.15 8.33
N VAL A 25 -0.22 11.36 8.60
CA VAL A 25 0.98 11.58 9.42
C VAL A 25 0.77 11.06 10.84
N ALA A 26 -0.40 11.35 11.44
CA ALA A 26 -0.74 10.86 12.78
C ALA A 26 -0.79 9.33 12.82
N LEU A 27 -1.38 8.70 11.81
CA LEU A 27 -1.44 7.24 11.72
C LEU A 27 -0.04 6.65 11.65
N ALA A 28 0.83 7.22 10.81
CA ALA A 28 2.21 6.76 10.65
C ALA A 28 2.99 6.87 11.97
N GLN A 29 2.86 7.99 12.66
CA GLN A 29 3.53 8.21 13.94
C GLN A 29 3.02 7.25 15.00
N SER A 30 1.70 7.09 15.10
CA SER A 30 1.07 6.20 16.06
C SER A 30 1.46 4.74 15.85
N ALA A 31 1.63 4.33 14.60
CA ALA A 31 2.01 2.97 14.25
C ALA A 31 3.52 2.72 14.37
N GLY A 32 4.33 3.76 14.55
CA GLY A 32 5.79 3.64 14.52
C GLY A 32 6.29 3.23 13.15
N LEU A 33 5.72 3.81 12.09
CA LEU A 33 6.04 3.45 10.71
C LEU A 33 7.50 3.74 10.39
N ALA A 34 8.20 2.72 9.87
CA ALA A 34 9.54 2.83 9.32
C ALA A 34 9.48 2.36 7.86
N LEU A 35 9.87 3.21 6.92
CA LEU A 35 9.72 2.89 5.49
C LEU A 35 10.57 1.70 5.06
N ASP A 36 11.74 1.51 5.66
CA ASP A 36 12.60 0.35 5.38
C ASP A 36 12.01 -0.97 5.87
N ARG A 37 10.96 -0.93 6.68
CA ARG A 37 10.20 -2.08 7.15
C ARG A 37 8.75 -2.03 6.70
N ALA A 38 8.47 -1.26 5.66
CA ALA A 38 7.15 -1.10 5.10
C ALA A 38 7.11 -1.60 3.66
N ALA A 39 5.92 -1.92 3.20
CA ALA A 39 5.68 -2.34 1.82
C ALA A 39 4.41 -1.71 1.28
N VAL A 40 4.31 -1.70 -0.02
CA VAL A 40 3.07 -1.37 -0.74
C VAL A 40 2.81 -2.46 -1.76
N SER A 41 1.55 -2.65 -2.12
CA SER A 41 1.18 -3.54 -3.21
C SER A 41 1.58 -2.94 -4.56
N GLN A 42 1.87 -3.81 -5.52
CA GLN A 42 2.06 -3.38 -6.91
C GLN A 42 0.87 -2.56 -7.42
N ILE A 43 -0.35 -2.87 -7.00
CA ILE A 43 -1.54 -2.09 -7.40
C ILE A 43 -1.45 -0.65 -6.88
N THR A 44 -0.92 -0.45 -5.68
CA THR A 44 -0.70 0.89 -5.12
C THR A 44 0.29 1.67 -5.98
N ARG A 45 1.39 1.04 -6.37
CA ARG A 45 2.36 1.67 -7.29
C ARG A 45 1.68 2.11 -8.59
N MET A 46 0.85 1.24 -9.17
CA MET A 46 0.14 1.54 -10.40
C MET A 46 -0.85 2.69 -10.22
N GLU A 47 -1.55 2.73 -9.10
CA GLU A 47 -2.50 3.81 -8.81
C GLU A 47 -1.78 5.15 -8.62
N LEU A 48 -0.64 5.15 -7.92
CA LEU A 48 0.13 6.38 -7.68
C LEU A 48 0.72 6.95 -8.97
N LEU A 49 1.38 6.10 -9.76
CA LEU A 49 2.08 6.53 -10.97
C LEU A 49 1.16 6.66 -12.17
N GLY A 50 0.03 5.98 -12.15
CA GLY A 50 -0.98 6.04 -13.19
C GLY A 50 -2.04 7.11 -13.00
N PHE A 51 -1.87 7.99 -12.01
CA PHE A 51 -2.84 9.04 -11.73
C PHE A 51 -2.92 10.00 -12.93
N PRO A 52 -4.12 10.23 -13.51
CA PRO A 52 -4.25 11.12 -14.67
C PRO A 52 -3.73 12.52 -14.37
N ALA A 53 -3.00 13.09 -15.34
CA ALA A 53 -2.43 14.45 -15.24
C ALA A 53 -1.47 14.65 -14.06
N ILE A 54 -0.80 13.58 -13.62
CA ILE A 54 0.21 13.69 -12.58
C ILE A 54 1.31 14.68 -13.01
N ALA A 55 1.64 15.63 -12.13
CA ALA A 55 2.70 16.60 -12.40
C ALA A 55 4.08 15.96 -12.25
N PRO A 56 5.11 16.42 -12.99
CA PRO A 56 6.45 15.85 -12.89
C PRO A 56 7.00 15.79 -11.47
N GLU A 57 6.81 16.82 -10.67
CA GLU A 57 7.26 16.86 -9.28
C GLU A 57 6.49 15.89 -8.40
N GLU A 58 5.22 15.65 -8.68
CA GLU A 58 4.41 14.66 -7.98
C GLU A 58 4.90 13.24 -8.30
N GLU A 59 5.22 12.99 -9.56
CA GLU A 59 5.77 11.70 -9.98
C GLU A 59 7.11 11.43 -9.32
N LEU A 60 8.00 12.43 -9.28
CA LEU A 60 9.29 12.30 -8.60
C LEU A 60 9.12 11.96 -7.13
N ALA A 61 8.22 12.66 -6.44
CA ALA A 61 7.95 12.42 -5.02
C ALA A 61 7.41 11.01 -4.80
N ALA A 62 6.50 10.55 -5.66
CA ALA A 62 5.95 9.20 -5.56
C ALA A 62 7.03 8.14 -5.78
N ARG A 63 7.88 8.32 -6.81
CA ARG A 63 8.97 7.36 -7.08
C ARG A 63 9.99 7.35 -5.96
N ASP A 64 10.33 8.49 -5.40
CA ASP A 64 11.24 8.57 -4.27
C ASP A 64 10.67 7.83 -3.05
N PHE A 65 9.40 8.04 -2.74
CA PHE A 65 8.72 7.33 -1.65
C PHE A 65 8.78 5.81 -1.89
N LEU A 66 8.41 5.38 -3.10
CA LEU A 66 8.38 3.94 -3.44
C LEU A 66 9.76 3.30 -3.38
N SER A 67 10.82 4.07 -3.63
CA SER A 67 12.20 3.56 -3.53
C SER A 67 12.63 3.27 -2.10
N GLN A 68 11.95 3.84 -1.11
CA GLN A 68 12.30 3.69 0.31
C GLN A 68 11.57 2.52 0.97
N CYS A 69 10.57 1.95 0.32
CA CYS A 69 9.84 0.81 0.83
C CYS A 69 9.85 -0.32 -0.20
N ARG A 70 9.29 -1.46 0.18
CA ARG A 70 9.25 -2.62 -0.71
C ARG A 70 7.96 -2.60 -1.52
N VAL A 71 8.06 -2.84 -2.82
CA VAL A 71 6.88 -3.06 -3.67
C VAL A 71 6.66 -4.55 -3.83
N VAL A 72 5.51 -5.05 -3.42
CA VAL A 72 5.17 -6.48 -3.47
C VAL A 72 4.36 -6.77 -4.72
N GLY A 73 4.88 -7.61 -5.59
CA GLY A 73 4.19 -8.02 -6.81
C GLY A 73 2.98 -8.90 -6.52
N ILE A 74 2.07 -8.95 -7.48
CA ILE A 74 0.87 -9.78 -7.38
C ILE A 74 1.26 -11.22 -7.75
N SER A 75 1.47 -12.06 -6.72
CA SER A 75 1.77 -13.48 -6.90
C SER A 75 0.49 -14.27 -7.11
N ASP A 76 0.63 -15.54 -7.49
CA ASP A 76 -0.50 -16.46 -7.61
C ASP A 76 -1.26 -16.60 -6.30
N GLU A 77 -0.52 -16.62 -5.17
CA GLU A 77 -1.13 -16.67 -3.84
C GLU A 77 -1.98 -15.43 -3.56
N ILE A 78 -1.43 -14.24 -3.84
CA ILE A 78 -2.14 -12.98 -3.64
C ILE A 78 -3.37 -12.92 -4.55
N GLU A 79 -3.24 -13.35 -5.80
CA GLU A 79 -4.38 -13.39 -6.72
C GLU A 79 -5.49 -14.28 -6.16
N ALA A 80 -5.17 -15.48 -5.70
CA ALA A 80 -6.16 -16.40 -5.15
C ALA A 80 -6.87 -15.82 -3.92
N LEU A 81 -6.10 -15.20 -3.01
CA LEU A 81 -6.67 -14.55 -1.84
C LEU A 81 -7.57 -13.37 -2.22
N ALA A 82 -7.15 -12.56 -3.19
CA ALA A 82 -7.93 -11.41 -3.66
C ALA A 82 -9.26 -11.86 -4.27
N ILE A 83 -9.25 -12.93 -5.06
CA ILE A 83 -10.47 -13.51 -5.64
C ILE A 83 -11.43 -13.93 -4.53
N THR A 84 -10.93 -14.62 -3.51
CA THR A 84 -11.74 -15.06 -2.37
C THR A 84 -12.34 -13.88 -1.63
N LEU A 85 -11.54 -12.83 -1.37
CA LEU A 85 -11.99 -11.64 -0.66
C LEU A 85 -13.06 -10.89 -1.44
N ARG A 86 -12.94 -10.82 -2.77
CA ARG A 86 -13.98 -10.20 -3.59
C ARG A 86 -15.29 -10.95 -3.53
N ARG A 87 -15.24 -12.27 -3.60
CA ARG A 87 -16.45 -13.11 -3.58
C ARG A 87 -17.19 -13.01 -2.25
N SER A 88 -16.46 -12.97 -1.15
CA SER A 88 -17.06 -13.03 0.19
C SER A 88 -17.34 -11.65 0.80
N GLY A 89 -16.54 -10.63 0.46
CA GLY A 89 -16.59 -9.34 1.12
C GLY A 89 -17.11 -8.19 0.29
N GLY A 90 -17.33 -8.37 -1.00
CA GLY A 90 -17.79 -7.30 -1.88
C GLY A 90 -16.77 -6.18 -2.07
N LEU A 91 -15.50 -6.42 -1.77
CA LEU A 91 -14.45 -5.42 -1.94
C LEU A 91 -14.22 -5.11 -3.43
N LYS A 92 -13.86 -3.86 -3.71
CA LYS A 92 -13.37 -3.49 -5.04
C LYS A 92 -12.05 -4.21 -5.29
N LEU A 93 -11.72 -4.44 -6.56
CA LEU A 93 -10.53 -5.22 -6.90
C LEU A 93 -9.22 -4.65 -6.31
N PRO A 94 -8.94 -3.33 -6.38
CA PRO A 94 -7.72 -2.82 -5.76
C PRO A 94 -7.66 -3.08 -4.26
N ASP A 95 -8.76 -2.88 -3.55
CA ASP A 95 -8.83 -3.10 -2.10
C ASP A 95 -8.63 -4.57 -1.75
N ALA A 96 -9.19 -5.46 -2.55
CA ALA A 96 -9.02 -6.90 -2.36
C ALA A 96 -7.54 -7.31 -2.55
N ILE A 97 -6.87 -6.76 -3.54
CA ILE A 97 -5.45 -7.03 -3.80
C ILE A 97 -4.59 -6.53 -2.64
N ILE A 98 -4.87 -5.32 -2.14
CA ILE A 98 -4.12 -4.75 -1.02
C ILE A 98 -4.30 -5.60 0.23
N ALA A 99 -5.54 -5.95 0.57
CA ALA A 99 -5.82 -6.80 1.73
C ALA A 99 -5.17 -8.18 1.60
N ALA A 100 -5.24 -8.78 0.41
CA ALA A 100 -4.61 -10.06 0.13
C ALA A 100 -3.09 -10.00 0.28
N THR A 101 -2.49 -8.90 -0.17
CA THR A 101 -1.04 -8.69 -0.05
C THR A 101 -0.61 -8.64 1.41
N ALA A 102 -1.33 -7.86 2.24
CA ALA A 102 -1.04 -7.76 3.67
C ALA A 102 -1.10 -9.13 4.34
N LYS A 103 -2.12 -9.92 4.01
CA LYS A 103 -2.29 -11.26 4.57
C LYS A 103 -1.18 -12.19 4.12
N ALA A 104 -0.82 -12.17 2.84
CA ALA A 104 0.20 -13.06 2.29
C ALA A 104 1.57 -12.83 2.89
N ILE A 105 1.95 -11.57 3.15
CA ILE A 105 3.27 -11.24 3.70
C ILE A 105 3.27 -11.16 5.24
N GLY A 106 2.12 -11.32 5.88
CA GLY A 106 2.03 -11.27 7.33
C GLY A 106 2.27 -9.88 7.92
N ALA A 107 1.96 -8.82 7.16
CA ALA A 107 2.12 -7.45 7.60
C ALA A 107 0.78 -6.85 8.02
N LYS A 108 0.84 -5.88 8.92
CA LYS A 108 -0.35 -5.14 9.34
C LYS A 108 -0.69 -4.09 8.29
N LEU A 109 -1.94 -4.08 7.85
CA LEU A 109 -2.42 -3.07 6.90
C LEU A 109 -2.67 -1.74 7.62
N LEU A 110 -2.01 -0.68 7.14
CA LEU A 110 -2.32 0.69 7.56
C LEU A 110 -3.23 1.32 6.52
N THR A 111 -4.38 1.79 6.96
CA THR A 111 -5.38 2.42 6.11
C THR A 111 -6.05 3.55 6.85
N LEU A 112 -6.53 4.55 6.10
CA LEU A 112 -7.30 5.66 6.66
C LEU A 112 -8.80 5.35 6.74
N ASP A 113 -9.21 4.24 6.18
CA ASP A 113 -10.64 3.82 6.19
C ASP A 113 -10.98 2.98 7.42
#